data_55ac2686c4510131c0015b48b9acf419
#
_entry.id   55ac2686c4510131c0015b48b9acf419
#
_cell.length_a   1.000
_cell.length_b   1.000
_cell.length_c   1.000
_cell.angle_alpha   90.00
_cell.angle_beta   90.00
_cell.angle_gamma   90.00
#
_symmetry.space_group_name_H-M   'P 1'
#
loop_
_entity.id
_entity.type
_entity.pdbx_description
1 polymer ?
#
loop_
_entity_poly.entity_id
_entity_poly.type
_entity_poly.pdbx_seq_one_letter_code
_entity_poly.pdbx_strand_id
1 'polypeptide(L)'
;RRTFGAAWEVVSESLLHRRIFRVNPLLGYMHMSLAFGWFLLIAVGWAETIAYLGFRYVPLQGHVFFKYFATGLEHKPFFDFTMDLLLLFVLSGVVLAWGKRLYSRAMGMRRTTKHVPGDRVALSALWFVFPARLVAESATCALYGGGGFLTGSLGEWMSGHIGVMPLMNLETAAWWFYSSCLGVFFVALPFSRYMHIFTEIPLIFLRRYNPVSYTHLTLPTI
;
A
#
# COMPACT_ATOMS: atom_id res chain seq x y z
N ARG A 1 10.26 30.39 -3.03
CA ARG A 1 10.42 29.73 -4.35
C ARG A 1 11.25 28.44 -4.26
N ARG A 2 12.38 28.39 -3.52
CA ARG A 2 13.22 27.19 -3.37
C ARG A 2 12.48 26.04 -2.65
N THR A 3 11.78 26.35 -1.57
CA THR A 3 11.03 25.36 -0.76
C THR A 3 9.88 24.72 -1.55
N PHE A 4 9.10 25.52 -2.26
CA PHE A 4 8.03 25.01 -3.11
C PHE A 4 8.56 24.10 -4.21
N GLY A 5 9.66 24.50 -4.87
CA GLY A 5 10.30 23.67 -5.87
C GLY A 5 10.90 22.37 -5.30
N ALA A 6 11.42 22.39 -4.05
CA ALA A 6 11.88 21.17 -3.37
C ALA A 6 10.72 20.22 -3.03
N ALA A 7 9.62 20.78 -2.51
CA ALA A 7 8.41 20.01 -2.24
C ALA A 7 7.82 19.39 -3.52
N TRP A 8 7.77 20.14 -4.62
CA TRP A 8 7.33 19.63 -5.91
C TRP A 8 8.25 18.51 -6.44
N GLU A 9 9.57 18.64 -6.26
CA GLU A 9 10.53 17.60 -6.63
C GLU A 9 10.31 16.31 -5.83
N VAL A 10 10.03 16.42 -4.53
CA VAL A 10 9.65 15.26 -3.70
C VAL A 10 8.40 14.59 -4.28
N VAL A 11 7.33 15.34 -4.53
CA VAL A 11 6.09 14.76 -5.08
C VAL A 11 6.35 14.09 -6.44
N SER A 12 7.06 14.77 -7.35
CA SER A 12 7.27 14.28 -8.71
C SER A 12 8.21 13.07 -8.79
N GLU A 13 9.20 12.98 -7.92
CA GLU A 13 10.21 11.91 -7.98
C GLU A 13 9.93 10.76 -7.01
N SER A 14 9.45 11.05 -5.77
CA SER A 14 9.19 10.00 -4.77
C SER A 14 7.78 9.40 -4.89
N LEU A 15 6.75 10.20 -5.18
CA LEU A 15 5.39 9.70 -5.28
C LEU A 15 5.00 9.31 -6.70
N LEU A 16 5.23 10.20 -7.67
CA LEU A 16 4.87 9.95 -9.07
C LEU A 16 5.94 9.18 -9.85
N HIS A 17 7.12 8.97 -9.29
CA HIS A 17 8.23 8.21 -9.90
C HIS A 17 8.56 8.63 -11.34
N ARG A 18 8.51 9.93 -11.63
CA ARG A 18 8.63 10.51 -12.98
C ARG A 18 9.86 10.03 -13.74
N ARG A 19 11.01 9.88 -13.07
CA ARG A 19 12.25 9.38 -13.71
C ARG A 19 12.12 7.93 -14.13
N ILE A 20 11.52 7.09 -13.28
CA ILE A 20 11.34 5.66 -13.57
C ILE A 20 10.38 5.50 -14.74
N PHE A 21 9.28 6.30 -14.78
CA PHE A 21 8.36 6.31 -15.92
C PHE A 21 9.02 6.63 -17.25
N ARG A 22 9.98 7.55 -17.28
CA ARG A 22 10.70 7.92 -18.52
C ARG A 22 11.57 6.79 -19.06
N VAL A 23 12.12 5.96 -18.17
CA VAL A 23 13.01 4.85 -18.55
C VAL A 23 12.19 3.58 -18.84
N ASN A 24 11.22 3.27 -18.00
CA ASN A 24 10.37 2.11 -18.15
C ASN A 24 8.97 2.40 -17.59
N PRO A 25 7.98 2.69 -18.47
CA PRO A 25 6.64 3.06 -18.03
C PRO A 25 5.94 2.01 -17.17
N LEU A 26 6.11 0.72 -17.50
CA LEU A 26 5.51 -0.37 -16.73
C LEU A 26 6.10 -0.46 -15.32
N LEU A 27 7.41 -0.30 -15.19
CA LEU A 27 8.09 -0.29 -13.90
C LEU A 27 7.70 0.96 -13.10
N GLY A 28 7.59 2.11 -13.75
CA GLY A 28 7.13 3.36 -13.15
C GLY A 28 5.72 3.24 -12.59
N TYR A 29 4.80 2.70 -13.37
CA TYR A 29 3.42 2.44 -12.92
C TYR A 29 3.39 1.50 -11.70
N MET A 30 4.13 0.39 -11.76
CA MET A 30 4.19 -0.58 -10.67
C MET A 30 4.71 0.04 -9.36
N HIS A 31 5.75 0.88 -9.44
CA HIS A 31 6.25 1.60 -8.27
C HIS A 31 5.27 2.66 -7.76
N MET A 32 4.69 3.45 -8.68
CA MET A 32 3.73 4.48 -8.32
C MET A 32 2.47 3.87 -7.67
N SER A 33 1.92 2.81 -8.24
CA SER A 33 0.71 2.18 -7.69
C SER A 33 0.95 1.62 -6.29
N LEU A 34 2.10 1.00 -6.04
CA LEU A 34 2.43 0.45 -4.73
C LEU A 34 2.76 1.55 -3.69
N ALA A 35 3.60 2.53 -4.04
CA ALA A 35 4.04 3.54 -3.09
C ALA A 35 3.00 4.66 -2.91
N PHE A 36 2.59 5.31 -4.02
CA PHE A 36 1.66 6.42 -3.98
C PHE A 36 0.24 5.97 -3.70
N GLY A 37 -0.18 4.83 -4.30
CA GLY A 37 -1.49 4.24 -4.02
C GLY A 37 -1.66 3.88 -2.54
N TRP A 38 -0.64 3.28 -1.93
CA TRP A 38 -0.67 2.99 -0.50
C TRP A 38 -0.70 4.24 0.37
N PHE A 39 0.12 5.24 0.04
CA PHE A 39 0.08 6.54 0.72
C PHE A 39 -1.32 7.17 0.66
N LEU A 40 -1.96 7.16 -0.51
CA LEU A 40 -3.30 7.67 -0.68
C LEU A 40 -4.34 6.84 0.10
N LEU A 41 -4.23 5.52 0.14
CA LEU A 41 -5.10 4.67 0.96
C LEU A 41 -5.04 5.07 2.44
N ILE A 42 -3.85 5.35 2.96
CA ILE A 42 -3.68 5.81 4.34
C ILE A 42 -4.29 7.22 4.52
N ALA A 43 -3.99 8.15 3.63
CA ALA A 43 -4.46 9.53 3.73
C ALA A 43 -5.98 9.64 3.60
N VAL A 44 -6.57 8.96 2.62
CA VAL A 44 -8.02 8.95 2.40
C VAL A 44 -8.74 8.18 3.51
N GLY A 45 -8.20 7.04 3.96
CA GLY A 45 -8.76 6.30 5.09
C GLY A 45 -8.73 7.09 6.40
N TRP A 46 -7.70 7.90 6.61
CA TRP A 46 -7.66 8.82 7.75
C TRP A 46 -8.71 9.94 7.62
N ALA A 47 -8.86 10.53 6.43
CA ALA A 47 -9.89 11.52 6.15
C ALA A 47 -11.30 10.93 6.31
N GLU A 48 -11.52 9.71 5.85
CA GLU A 48 -12.76 8.94 6.07
C GLU A 48 -13.04 8.75 7.55
N THR A 49 -12.05 8.33 8.32
CA THR A 49 -12.18 8.17 9.78
C THR A 49 -12.61 9.46 10.45
N ILE A 50 -12.02 10.59 10.09
CA ILE A 50 -12.40 11.91 10.62
C ILE A 50 -13.84 12.25 10.22
N ALA A 51 -14.21 11.99 8.97
CA ALA A 51 -15.54 12.30 8.45
C ALA A 51 -16.65 11.49 9.14
N TYR A 52 -16.36 10.25 9.55
CA TYR A 52 -17.32 9.40 10.27
C TYR A 52 -17.33 9.66 11.78
N LEU A 53 -16.17 9.83 12.40
CA LEU A 53 -16.02 9.88 13.85
C LEU A 53 -15.75 11.29 14.38
N GLY A 54 -15.44 12.21 13.49
CA GLY A 54 -15.02 13.58 13.82
C GLY A 54 -13.78 13.52 14.68
N PHE A 55 -12.76 13.93 14.75
CA PHE A 55 -11.56 13.95 15.61
C PHE A 55 -11.68 13.26 16.99
N ARG A 56 -12.73 12.46 17.21
CA ARG A 56 -12.89 11.71 18.44
C ARG A 56 -11.97 10.49 18.41
N TYR A 57 -11.52 10.09 19.59
CA TYR A 57 -10.72 8.90 19.77
C TYR A 57 -11.38 7.69 19.10
N VAL A 58 -10.71 7.14 18.10
CA VAL A 58 -11.07 5.85 17.53
C VAL A 58 -10.49 4.81 18.47
N PRO A 59 -11.30 4.05 19.22
CA PRO A 59 -10.76 2.94 19.98
C PRO A 59 -10.12 2.00 18.97
N LEU A 60 -8.80 1.87 19.04
CA LEU A 60 -8.10 0.75 18.44
C LEU A 60 -8.76 -0.49 19.03
N GLN A 61 -9.68 -1.09 18.28
CA GLN A 61 -10.12 -2.43 18.62
C GLN A 61 -8.85 -3.27 18.52
N GLY A 62 -8.36 -3.71 19.70
CA GLY A 62 -6.99 -4.00 20.04
C GLY A 62 -6.22 -5.04 19.25
N HIS A 63 -6.66 -5.39 18.05
CA HIS A 63 -6.07 -6.46 17.26
C HIS A 63 -5.90 -6.12 15.78
N VAL A 64 -6.44 -5.00 15.29
CA VAL A 64 -6.43 -4.74 13.86
C VAL A 64 -5.91 -3.35 13.55
N PHE A 65 -4.78 -3.28 12.85
CA PHE A 65 -4.28 -2.05 12.27
C PHE A 65 -5.26 -1.59 11.17
N PHE A 66 -5.75 -0.35 11.30
CA PHE A 66 -6.53 0.31 10.25
C PHE A 66 -7.84 -0.40 9.85
N LYS A 67 -8.55 -0.99 10.80
CA LYS A 67 -9.96 -1.33 10.62
C LYS A 67 -10.77 -0.03 10.77
N TYR A 68 -10.93 0.70 9.68
CA TYR A 68 -11.64 1.98 9.67
C TYR A 68 -13.16 1.84 9.66
N PHE A 69 -13.66 0.65 9.43
CA PHE A 69 -15.08 0.41 9.26
C PHE A 69 -15.77 0.41 10.62
N ALA A 70 -16.46 1.49 10.90
CA ALA A 70 -17.45 1.49 11.93
C ALA A 70 -18.71 0.86 11.34
N THR A 71 -18.94 -0.38 11.68
CA THR A 71 -20.19 -1.09 11.41
C THR A 71 -21.37 -0.29 11.94
N GLY A 72 -22.35 -0.03 11.09
CA GLY A 72 -23.58 0.68 11.47
C GLY A 72 -23.53 2.20 11.32
N LEU A 73 -22.48 2.78 10.75
CA LEU A 73 -22.47 4.21 10.39
C LEU A 73 -23.04 4.42 8.98
N GLU A 74 -23.54 5.63 8.75
CA GLU A 74 -24.01 6.04 7.43
C GLU A 74 -22.92 5.84 6.38
N HIS A 75 -23.25 5.12 5.32
CA HIS A 75 -22.35 4.95 4.19
C HIS A 75 -22.14 6.28 3.48
N LYS A 76 -20.88 6.61 3.21
CA LYS A 76 -20.51 7.76 2.40
C LYS A 76 -20.00 7.28 1.03
N PRO A 77 -20.84 7.24 0.01
CA PRO A 77 -20.51 6.65 -1.29
C PRO A 77 -19.21 7.18 -1.91
N PHE A 78 -18.86 8.41 -1.60
CA PHE A 78 -17.61 9.01 -2.07
C PHE A 78 -16.37 8.30 -1.50
N PHE A 79 -16.37 8.00 -0.20
CA PHE A 79 -15.25 7.28 0.43
C PHE A 79 -15.23 5.83 -0.01
N ASP A 80 -16.37 5.15 -0.01
CA ASP A 80 -16.47 3.76 -0.46
C ASP A 80 -15.93 3.59 -1.88
N PHE A 81 -16.34 4.44 -2.81
CA PHE A 81 -15.84 4.43 -4.18
C PHE A 81 -14.34 4.74 -4.25
N THR A 82 -13.89 5.77 -3.53
CA THR A 82 -12.49 6.22 -3.60
C THR A 82 -11.55 5.18 -2.99
N MET A 83 -11.93 4.57 -1.87
CA MET A 83 -11.14 3.53 -1.23
C MET A 83 -11.01 2.28 -2.10
N ASP A 84 -12.09 1.86 -2.74
CA ASP A 84 -12.08 0.74 -3.68
C ASP A 84 -11.22 1.05 -4.93
N LEU A 85 -11.31 2.25 -5.47
CA LEU A 85 -10.49 2.69 -6.60
C LEU A 85 -8.99 2.66 -6.24
N LEU A 86 -8.62 3.16 -5.06
CA LEU A 86 -7.26 3.15 -4.59
C LEU A 86 -6.77 1.71 -4.29
N LEU A 87 -7.62 0.88 -3.71
CA LEU A 87 -7.29 -0.52 -3.47
C LEU A 87 -7.07 -1.28 -4.79
N LEU A 88 -7.94 -1.07 -5.77
CA LEU A 88 -7.78 -1.64 -7.12
C LEU A 88 -6.48 -1.15 -7.78
N PHE A 89 -6.16 0.14 -7.64
CA PHE A 89 -4.93 0.72 -8.16
C PHE A 89 -3.68 0.05 -7.56
N VAL A 90 -3.64 -0.16 -6.24
CA VAL A 90 -2.53 -0.86 -5.59
C VAL A 90 -2.49 -2.33 -5.98
N LEU A 91 -3.63 -3.02 -6.00
CA LEU A 91 -3.72 -4.42 -6.42
C LEU A 91 -3.24 -4.64 -7.85
N SER A 92 -3.53 -3.71 -8.77
CA SER A 92 -3.01 -3.77 -10.14
C SER A 92 -1.48 -3.76 -10.17
N GLY A 93 -0.85 -2.95 -9.33
CA GLY A 93 0.62 -2.94 -9.16
C GLY A 93 1.16 -4.25 -8.58
N VAL A 94 0.46 -4.82 -7.61
CA VAL A 94 0.81 -6.13 -7.03
C VAL A 94 0.75 -7.22 -8.11
N VAL A 95 -0.34 -7.29 -8.88
CA VAL A 95 -0.51 -8.28 -9.96
C VAL A 95 0.58 -8.13 -11.03
N LEU A 96 0.88 -6.89 -11.45
CA LEU A 96 1.96 -6.64 -12.41
C LEU A 96 3.33 -7.07 -11.87
N ALA A 97 3.60 -6.82 -10.60
CA ALA A 97 4.84 -7.22 -9.97
C ALA A 97 4.95 -8.75 -9.85
N TRP A 98 3.84 -9.44 -9.56
CA TRP A 98 3.79 -10.90 -9.58
C TRP A 98 4.01 -11.45 -10.99
N GLY A 99 3.29 -10.91 -11.98
CA GLY A 99 3.42 -11.30 -13.38
C GLY A 99 4.86 -11.15 -13.89
N LYS A 100 5.49 -10.01 -13.60
CA LYS A 100 6.90 -9.77 -13.91
C LYS A 100 7.83 -10.81 -13.25
N ARG A 101 7.57 -11.16 -12.00
CA ARG A 101 8.39 -12.12 -11.26
C ARG A 101 8.22 -13.55 -11.82
N LEU A 102 6.98 -13.92 -12.15
CA LEU A 102 6.70 -15.23 -12.80
C LEU A 102 7.36 -15.32 -14.17
N TYR A 103 7.18 -14.28 -15.00
CA TYR A 103 7.81 -14.19 -16.31
C TYR A 103 9.34 -14.30 -16.23
N SER A 104 9.98 -13.56 -15.33
CA SER A 104 11.44 -13.62 -15.15
C SER A 104 11.92 -15.01 -14.71
N ARG A 105 11.12 -15.71 -13.91
CA ARG A 105 11.44 -17.10 -13.52
C ARG A 105 11.28 -18.08 -14.68
N ALA A 106 10.19 -17.96 -15.43
CA ALA A 106 9.90 -18.82 -16.58
C ALA A 106 10.96 -18.69 -17.68
N MET A 107 11.46 -17.44 -17.89
CA MET A 107 12.51 -17.16 -18.88
C MET A 107 13.93 -17.42 -18.37
N GLY A 108 14.11 -17.96 -17.16
CA GLY A 108 15.44 -18.28 -16.62
C GLY A 108 16.33 -17.06 -16.40
N MET A 109 15.77 -15.85 -16.29
CA MET A 109 16.57 -14.62 -16.11
C MET A 109 17.34 -14.68 -14.79
N ARG A 110 18.64 -14.37 -14.86
CA ARG A 110 19.49 -14.28 -13.66
C ARG A 110 19.00 -13.15 -12.75
N ARG A 111 18.95 -13.43 -11.47
CA ARG A 111 18.65 -12.40 -10.46
C ARG A 111 19.82 -11.44 -10.38
N THR A 112 19.60 -10.19 -10.74
CA THR A 112 20.61 -9.11 -10.69
C THR A 112 20.84 -8.59 -9.28
N THR A 113 19.90 -8.80 -8.35
CA THR A 113 19.96 -8.29 -6.98
C THR A 113 19.98 -9.42 -5.95
N LYS A 114 21.00 -9.43 -5.09
CA LYS A 114 21.00 -10.27 -3.88
C LYS A 114 20.09 -9.61 -2.85
N HIS A 115 18.98 -10.26 -2.53
CA HIS A 115 18.10 -9.79 -1.45
C HIS A 115 18.68 -10.20 -0.09
N VAL A 116 18.82 -9.24 0.79
CA VAL A 116 19.09 -9.47 2.22
C VAL A 116 17.86 -10.17 2.84
N PRO A 117 18.02 -10.97 3.91
CA PRO A 117 16.88 -11.62 4.58
C PRO A 117 15.72 -10.68 4.93
N GLY A 118 16.03 -9.47 5.43
CA GLY A 118 15.04 -8.44 5.71
C GLY A 118 14.21 -8.01 4.48
N ASP A 119 14.86 -7.88 3.30
CA ASP A 119 14.14 -7.58 2.04
C ASP A 119 13.15 -8.68 1.68
N ARG A 120 13.50 -9.95 1.92
CA ARG A 120 12.62 -11.08 1.60
C ARG A 120 11.40 -11.10 2.51
N VAL A 121 11.61 -10.87 3.80
CA VAL A 121 10.54 -10.83 4.79
C VAL A 121 9.60 -9.66 4.50
N ALA A 122 10.12 -8.44 4.36
CA ALA A 122 9.32 -7.25 4.05
C ALA A 122 8.54 -7.42 2.74
N LEU A 123 9.20 -7.90 1.68
CA LEU A 123 8.55 -8.11 0.38
C LEU A 123 7.47 -9.19 0.47
N SER A 124 7.74 -10.30 1.17
CA SER A 124 6.75 -11.36 1.31
C SER A 124 5.52 -10.87 2.06
N ALA A 125 5.71 -10.13 3.15
CA ALA A 125 4.60 -9.52 3.88
C ALA A 125 3.79 -8.56 3.00
N LEU A 126 4.46 -7.66 2.26
CA LEU A 126 3.83 -6.70 1.37
C LEU A 126 2.96 -7.36 0.28
N TRP A 127 3.39 -8.53 -0.24
CA TRP A 127 2.63 -9.28 -1.24
C TRP A 127 1.25 -9.71 -0.76
N PHE A 128 1.08 -9.92 0.54
CA PHE A 128 -0.17 -10.41 1.12
C PHE A 128 -1.02 -9.31 1.74
N VAL A 129 -0.45 -8.15 2.09
CA VAL A 129 -1.18 -7.05 2.74
C VAL A 129 -2.42 -6.65 1.94
N PHE A 130 -2.29 -6.33 0.66
CA PHE A 130 -3.41 -5.79 -0.12
C PHE A 130 -4.44 -6.85 -0.53
N PRO A 131 -4.05 -8.07 -0.95
CA PRO A 131 -5.02 -9.15 -1.16
C PRO A 131 -5.76 -9.55 0.13
N ALA A 132 -5.06 -9.58 1.27
CA ALA A 132 -5.70 -9.85 2.56
C ALA A 132 -6.70 -8.75 2.95
N ARG A 133 -6.35 -7.49 2.69
CA ARG A 133 -7.25 -6.37 2.89
C ARG A 133 -8.51 -6.49 2.02
N LEU A 134 -8.36 -6.81 0.74
CA LEU A 134 -9.51 -7.02 -0.15
C LEU A 134 -10.47 -8.07 0.41
N VAL A 135 -9.95 -9.23 0.85
CA VAL A 135 -10.77 -10.29 1.43
C VAL A 135 -11.42 -9.84 2.73
N ALA A 136 -10.68 -9.19 3.60
CA ALA A 136 -11.17 -8.73 4.90
C ALA A 136 -12.30 -7.68 4.75
N GLU A 137 -12.11 -6.69 3.88
CA GLU A 137 -13.12 -5.66 3.62
C GLU A 137 -14.36 -6.25 2.96
N SER A 138 -14.19 -7.12 1.95
CA SER A 138 -15.32 -7.79 1.30
C SER A 138 -16.12 -8.68 2.27
N ALA A 139 -15.45 -9.37 3.18
CA ALA A 139 -16.12 -10.15 4.22
C ALA A 139 -16.88 -9.26 5.23
N THR A 140 -16.32 -8.11 5.59
CA THR A 140 -16.99 -7.11 6.42
C THR A 140 -18.23 -6.55 5.70
N CYS A 141 -18.11 -6.20 4.40
CA CYS A 141 -19.25 -5.75 3.59
C CYS A 141 -20.35 -6.83 3.48
N ALA A 142 -19.96 -8.09 3.36
CA ALA A 142 -20.90 -9.21 3.29
C ALA A 142 -21.73 -9.38 4.57
N LEU A 143 -21.13 -9.08 5.74
CA LEU A 143 -21.79 -9.23 7.05
C LEU A 143 -22.64 -8.01 7.42
N TYR A 144 -22.17 -6.82 7.09
CA TYR A 144 -22.71 -5.57 7.62
C TYR A 144 -23.26 -4.63 6.56
N GLY A 145 -23.09 -5.00 5.28
CA GLY A 145 -23.44 -4.14 4.14
C GLY A 145 -22.40 -3.06 3.86
N GLY A 146 -22.63 -2.28 2.84
CA GLY A 146 -21.75 -1.19 2.42
C GLY A 146 -20.62 -1.61 1.48
N GLY A 147 -19.57 -0.78 1.45
CA GLY A 147 -18.47 -0.93 0.52
C GLY A 147 -18.72 -0.30 -0.85
N GLY A 148 -17.66 -0.19 -1.62
CA GLY A 148 -17.73 0.39 -2.95
C GLY A 148 -18.04 -0.65 -4.05
N PHE A 149 -17.64 -0.33 -5.27
CA PHE A 149 -17.93 -1.17 -6.43
C PHE A 149 -17.17 -2.51 -6.43
N LEU A 150 -16.00 -2.58 -5.78
CA LEU A 150 -15.16 -3.79 -5.71
C LEU A 150 -15.48 -4.61 -4.46
N THR A 151 -15.34 -4.00 -3.28
CA THR A 151 -15.52 -4.67 -1.99
C THR A 151 -16.97 -4.99 -1.71
N GLY A 152 -17.90 -4.09 -2.07
CA GLY A 152 -19.34 -4.32 -1.97
C GLY A 152 -19.82 -5.46 -2.86
N SER A 153 -19.43 -5.45 -4.15
CA SER A 153 -19.83 -6.54 -5.09
C SER A 153 -19.28 -7.91 -4.68
N LEU A 154 -18.03 -7.96 -4.21
CA LEU A 154 -17.47 -9.19 -3.66
C LEU A 154 -18.18 -9.61 -2.35
N GLY A 155 -18.55 -8.64 -1.53
CA GLY A 155 -19.31 -8.86 -0.31
C GLY A 155 -20.70 -9.45 -0.59
N GLU A 156 -21.43 -8.90 -1.54
CA GLU A 156 -22.72 -9.45 -2.00
C GLU A 156 -22.57 -10.89 -2.52
N TRP A 157 -21.56 -11.13 -3.34
CA TRP A 157 -21.28 -12.49 -3.80
C TRP A 157 -20.98 -13.44 -2.63
N MET A 158 -20.14 -13.02 -1.65
CA MET A 158 -19.81 -13.83 -0.48
C MET A 158 -21.06 -14.12 0.37
N SER A 159 -21.92 -13.12 0.61
CA SER A 159 -23.15 -13.30 1.41
C SER A 159 -24.15 -14.26 0.77
N GLY A 160 -24.16 -14.31 -0.56
CA GLY A 160 -25.02 -15.25 -1.32
C GLY A 160 -24.52 -16.71 -1.33
N HIS A 161 -23.22 -16.93 -1.08
CA HIS A 161 -22.61 -18.26 -1.24
C HIS A 161 -22.02 -18.82 0.06
N ILE A 162 -21.75 -17.99 1.05
CA ILE A 162 -21.10 -18.37 2.30
C ILE A 162 -22.07 -18.14 3.46
N GLY A 163 -22.27 -19.15 4.29
CA GLY A 163 -23.10 -19.00 5.49
C GLY A 163 -22.53 -18.00 6.49
N VAL A 164 -23.38 -17.43 7.34
CA VAL A 164 -23.01 -16.34 8.26
C VAL A 164 -21.86 -16.74 9.19
N MET A 165 -21.90 -17.91 9.82
CA MET A 165 -20.85 -18.35 10.75
C MET A 165 -19.46 -18.53 10.09
N PRO A 166 -19.34 -19.23 8.95
CA PRO A 166 -18.09 -19.28 8.21
C PRO A 166 -17.60 -17.89 7.76
N LEU A 167 -18.52 -17.00 7.40
CA LEU A 167 -18.19 -15.64 6.97
C LEU A 167 -17.63 -14.79 8.12
N MET A 168 -18.18 -14.89 9.32
CA MET A 168 -17.66 -14.24 10.54
C MET A 168 -16.23 -14.73 10.87
N ASN A 169 -16.00 -16.03 10.75
CA ASN A 169 -14.67 -16.61 10.96
C ASN A 169 -13.69 -16.13 9.89
N LEU A 170 -14.13 -16.07 8.63
CA LEU A 170 -13.30 -15.56 7.52
C LEU A 170 -12.95 -14.08 7.72
N GLU A 171 -13.92 -13.26 8.10
CA GLU A 171 -13.73 -11.83 8.37
C GLU A 171 -12.66 -11.63 9.45
N THR A 172 -12.83 -12.30 10.58
CA THR A 172 -11.89 -12.23 11.71
C THR A 172 -10.49 -12.71 11.31
N ALA A 173 -10.39 -13.87 10.65
CA ALA A 173 -9.12 -14.43 10.22
C ALA A 173 -8.40 -13.53 9.18
N ALA A 174 -9.16 -12.97 8.23
CA ALA A 174 -8.60 -12.11 7.17
C ALA A 174 -8.07 -10.79 7.76
N TRP A 175 -8.77 -10.16 8.70
CA TRP A 175 -8.30 -8.96 9.38
C TRP A 175 -7.05 -9.23 10.24
N TRP A 176 -7.01 -10.36 10.95
CA TRP A 176 -5.81 -10.76 11.69
C TRP A 176 -4.62 -11.02 10.76
N PHE A 177 -4.87 -11.72 9.65
CA PHE A 177 -3.83 -11.99 8.67
C PHE A 177 -3.29 -10.70 8.02
N TYR A 178 -4.19 -9.79 7.62
CA TYR A 178 -3.82 -8.47 7.13
C TYR A 178 -2.95 -7.70 8.14
N SER A 179 -3.40 -7.60 9.39
CA SER A 179 -2.69 -6.88 10.45
C SER A 179 -1.34 -7.50 10.75
N SER A 180 -1.25 -8.83 10.76
CA SER A 180 0.01 -9.54 10.97
C SER A 180 1.00 -9.28 9.83
N CYS A 181 0.56 -9.35 8.58
CA CYS A 181 1.40 -9.04 7.41
C CYS A 181 1.88 -7.58 7.47
N LEU A 182 1.01 -6.65 7.82
CA LEU A 182 1.36 -5.24 7.94
C LEU A 182 2.36 -5.00 9.09
N GLY A 183 2.15 -5.63 10.25
CA GLY A 183 3.07 -5.59 11.38
C GLY A 183 4.45 -6.15 11.03
N VAL A 184 4.50 -7.31 10.39
CA VAL A 184 5.76 -7.92 9.91
C VAL A 184 6.47 -7.00 8.92
N PHE A 185 5.74 -6.37 8.00
CA PHE A 185 6.32 -5.41 7.07
C PHE A 185 6.98 -4.24 7.80
N PHE A 186 6.29 -3.60 8.75
CA PHE A 186 6.83 -2.47 9.50
C PHE A 186 8.03 -2.85 10.36
N VAL A 187 8.01 -4.01 11.00
CA VAL A 187 9.16 -4.51 11.79
C VAL A 187 10.36 -4.82 10.89
N ALA A 188 10.14 -5.38 9.70
CA ALA A 188 11.21 -5.69 8.76
C ALA A 188 11.73 -4.46 8.00
N LEU A 189 10.99 -3.36 7.98
CA LEU A 189 11.27 -2.17 7.17
C LEU A 189 12.65 -1.55 7.47
N PRO A 190 13.07 -1.32 8.74
CA PRO A 190 14.39 -0.78 9.06
C PRO A 190 15.56 -1.67 8.61
N PHE A 191 15.32 -2.97 8.49
CA PHE A 191 16.31 -3.98 8.09
C PHE A 191 16.26 -4.34 6.61
N SER A 192 15.50 -3.59 5.84
CA SER A 192 15.26 -3.82 4.41
C SER A 192 15.58 -2.59 3.57
N ARG A 193 15.73 -2.79 2.27
CA ARG A 193 15.88 -1.69 1.31
C ARG A 193 14.67 -0.78 1.24
N TYR A 194 13.52 -1.23 1.73
CA TYR A 194 12.28 -0.43 1.74
C TYR A 194 12.35 0.77 2.67
N MET A 195 13.36 0.83 3.55
CA MET A 195 13.66 2.04 4.32
C MET A 195 13.94 3.27 3.44
N HIS A 196 14.34 3.06 2.17
CA HIS A 196 14.55 4.17 1.22
C HIS A 196 13.28 5.03 1.03
N ILE A 197 12.09 4.45 1.17
CA ILE A 197 10.81 5.19 1.07
C ILE A 197 10.80 6.39 2.01
N PHE A 198 11.31 6.22 3.23
CA PHE A 198 11.36 7.29 4.24
C PHE A 198 12.60 8.17 4.12
N THR A 199 13.74 7.61 3.72
CA THR A 199 15.01 8.36 3.63
C THR A 199 15.11 9.17 2.35
N GLU A 200 14.46 8.75 1.28
CA GLU A 200 14.51 9.43 -0.02
C GLU A 200 13.78 10.78 0.01
N ILE A 201 12.68 10.89 0.75
CA ILE A 201 11.91 12.14 0.88
C ILE A 201 12.78 13.29 1.41
N PRO A 202 13.41 13.19 2.59
CA PRO A 202 14.29 14.25 3.08
C PRO A 202 15.53 14.45 2.21
N LEU A 203 16.08 13.39 1.61
CA LEU A 203 17.22 13.51 0.72
C LEU A 203 16.90 14.34 -0.53
N ILE A 204 15.78 14.08 -1.20
CA ILE A 204 15.34 14.85 -2.37
C ILE A 204 15.05 16.30 -1.97
N PHE A 205 14.37 16.50 -0.83
CA PHE A 205 14.06 17.84 -0.34
C PHE A 205 15.33 18.64 -0.05
N LEU A 206 16.29 18.06 0.67
CA LEU A 206 17.54 18.73 1.07
C LEU A 206 18.51 18.93 -0.09
N ARG A 207 18.43 18.13 -1.15
CA ARG A 207 19.30 18.25 -2.32
C ARG A 207 19.29 19.65 -2.95
N ARG A 208 18.15 20.36 -2.90
CA ARG A 208 18.05 21.75 -3.38
C ARG A 208 18.73 22.77 -2.49
N TYR A 209 18.94 22.44 -1.22
CA TYR A 209 19.59 23.34 -0.27
C TYR A 209 21.11 23.13 -0.22
N ASN A 210 21.57 21.89 -0.47
CA ASN A 210 22.99 21.54 -0.50
C ASN A 210 23.39 20.85 -1.82
N PRO A 211 23.53 21.60 -2.93
CA PRO A 211 23.87 20.99 -4.22
C PRO A 211 25.31 20.44 -4.28
N VAL A 212 26.19 20.85 -3.35
CA VAL A 212 27.62 20.50 -3.37
C VAL A 212 27.92 19.10 -2.77
N SER A 213 27.00 18.54 -1.99
CA SER A 213 27.26 17.30 -1.23
C SER A 213 27.33 16.01 -2.06
N TYR A 214 26.95 16.04 -3.34
CA TYR A 214 26.82 14.82 -4.16
C TYR A 214 27.96 14.61 -5.17
N THR A 215 28.82 15.59 -5.40
CA THR A 215 29.93 15.46 -6.35
C THR A 215 31.10 14.63 -5.81
N HIS A 216 31.14 14.36 -4.51
CA HIS A 216 32.21 13.59 -3.86
C HIS A 216 31.84 12.15 -3.49
N LEU A 217 30.60 11.71 -3.77
CA LEU A 217 30.16 10.33 -3.51
C LEU A 217 30.15 9.44 -4.76
N THR A 218 30.77 9.86 -5.85
CA THR A 218 31.17 8.91 -6.88
C THR A 218 32.41 8.16 -6.39
N LEU A 219 32.15 7.10 -5.61
CA LEU A 219 33.18 6.09 -5.34
C LEU A 219 33.70 5.60 -6.70
N PRO A 220 35.02 5.57 -6.90
CA PRO A 220 35.58 4.96 -8.09
C PRO A 220 35.12 3.52 -8.11
N THR A 221 34.40 3.14 -9.15
CA THR A 221 34.15 1.75 -9.48
C THR A 221 35.49 1.11 -9.79
N ILE A 222 36.00 0.33 -8.86
CA ILE A 222 37.03 -0.68 -9.08
C ILE A 222 36.36 -1.97 -9.48
#